data_d3ec9bd6de013ddf7390f7e297a0c816
#
_entry.id   d3ec9bd6de013ddf7390f7e297a0c816
#
_cell.length_a   1.000
_cell.length_b   1.000
_cell.length_c   1.000
_cell.angle_alpha   90.00
_cell.angle_beta   90.00
_cell.angle_gamma   90.00
#
_symmetry.space_group_name_H-M   'P 1'
#
loop_
_entity.id
_entity.type
_entity.pdbx_description
1 polymer ?
#
loop_
_entity_poly.entity_id
_entity_poly.type
_entity_poly.pdbx_seq_one_letter_code
_entity_poly.pdbx_strand_id
1 'polypeptide(L)'
;PRIFVLEVNPRASRTVPFVAKTIGHPVAAIAAKVMAGVPLKRFGLTDRPYDHIAVKEAVFPFARFAGVDTILGPEMRSTGEVMGLDWKRDGEADMAPAFARAFAKSQIGGGTTLPVSGCAFVSVKDADKPFIIEAVKTLIAEGISILATGGTHSYLVEQGLEVGHVKKVLEGRPHIVDAMKNSEVQLVFNTT
;
A
#
# COMPACT_ATOMS: atom_id res chain seq x y z
N PRO A 1 -0.96 -6.42 -24.27
CA PRO A 1 -1.95 -5.48 -23.78
C PRO A 1 -1.94 -4.22 -24.66
N ARG A 2 -3.12 -3.65 -24.96
CA ARG A 2 -3.24 -2.37 -25.66
C ARG A 2 -3.42 -1.27 -24.62
N ILE A 3 -2.69 -0.17 -24.75
CA ILE A 3 -2.82 1.01 -23.90
C ILE A 3 -3.77 1.97 -24.58
N PHE A 4 -4.77 2.44 -23.83
CA PHE A 4 -5.74 3.44 -24.30
C PHE A 4 -5.57 4.71 -23.47
N VAL A 5 -5.49 5.86 -24.16
CA VAL A 5 -5.54 7.17 -23.51
C VAL A 5 -7.01 7.52 -23.30
N LEU A 6 -7.44 7.68 -22.05
CA LEU A 6 -8.81 8.04 -21.68
C LEU A 6 -8.98 9.56 -21.68
N GLU A 7 -8.02 10.27 -21.04
CA GLU A 7 -8.01 11.73 -20.98
C GLU A 7 -6.59 12.26 -20.74
N VAL A 8 -6.40 13.53 -21.02
CA VAL A 8 -5.20 14.30 -20.65
C VAL A 8 -5.63 15.53 -19.86
N ASN A 9 -5.10 15.69 -18.65
CA ASN A 9 -5.38 16.85 -17.81
C ASN A 9 -4.29 17.91 -17.94
N PRO A 10 -4.50 19.01 -18.68
CA PRO A 10 -3.48 20.04 -18.92
C PRO A 10 -3.37 20.99 -17.72
N ARG A 11 -2.94 20.45 -16.58
CA ARG A 11 -2.82 21.19 -15.31
C ARG A 11 -1.67 20.60 -14.47
N ALA A 12 -1.19 21.38 -13.49
CA ALA A 12 -0.31 20.85 -12.46
C ALA A 12 -1.04 19.80 -11.63
N SER A 13 -0.47 18.61 -11.53
CA SER A 13 -1.01 17.52 -10.74
C SER A 13 -0.74 17.72 -9.24
N ARG A 14 -1.57 17.13 -8.37
CA ARG A 14 -1.26 16.97 -6.94
C ARG A 14 0.03 16.17 -6.69
N THR A 15 0.50 15.43 -7.68
CA THR A 15 1.78 14.72 -7.65
C THR A 15 2.98 15.68 -7.62
N VAL A 16 2.84 16.93 -8.08
CA VAL A 16 3.95 17.91 -8.08
C VAL A 16 4.53 18.15 -6.67
N PRO A 17 3.75 18.41 -5.61
CA PRO A 17 4.31 18.53 -4.26
C PRO A 17 5.00 17.25 -3.77
N PHE A 18 4.45 16.08 -4.09
CA PHE A 18 5.06 14.80 -3.77
C PHE A 18 6.43 14.64 -4.45
N VAL A 19 6.49 14.85 -5.76
CA VAL A 19 7.75 14.77 -6.52
C VAL A 19 8.76 15.79 -6.01
N ALA A 20 8.34 17.04 -5.79
CA ALA A 20 9.21 18.10 -5.28
C ALA A 20 9.88 17.73 -3.95
N LYS A 21 9.12 17.14 -3.02
CA LYS A 21 9.63 16.64 -1.74
C LYS A 21 10.56 15.44 -1.92
N THR A 22 10.18 14.51 -2.79
CA THR A 22 10.97 13.30 -3.07
C THR A 22 12.34 13.63 -3.64
N ILE A 23 12.40 14.53 -4.64
CA ILE A 23 13.66 14.87 -5.30
C ILE A 23 14.42 16.03 -4.64
N GLY A 24 13.82 16.68 -3.64
CA GLY A 24 14.44 17.81 -2.92
C GLY A 24 14.57 19.09 -3.74
N HIS A 25 13.74 19.25 -4.78
CA HIS A 25 13.72 20.46 -5.62
C HIS A 25 12.38 21.21 -5.49
N PRO A 26 12.40 22.55 -5.40
CA PRO A 26 11.17 23.36 -5.32
C PRO A 26 10.52 23.50 -6.72
N VAL A 27 9.97 22.41 -7.24
CA VAL A 27 9.49 22.30 -8.63
C VAL A 27 8.50 23.40 -9.00
N ALA A 28 7.55 23.74 -8.11
CA ALA A 28 6.59 24.81 -8.37
C ALA A 28 7.26 26.19 -8.51
N ALA A 29 8.24 26.50 -7.65
CA ALA A 29 8.97 27.76 -7.74
C ALA A 29 9.86 27.82 -8.99
N ILE A 30 10.47 26.71 -9.38
CA ILE A 30 11.22 26.58 -10.62
C ILE A 30 10.29 26.83 -11.82
N ALA A 31 9.14 26.16 -11.86
CA ALA A 31 8.16 26.32 -12.93
C ALA A 31 7.69 27.77 -13.05
N ALA A 32 7.36 28.43 -11.94
CA ALA A 32 6.95 29.84 -11.95
C ALA A 32 8.04 30.76 -12.52
N LYS A 33 9.30 30.54 -12.16
CA LYS A 33 10.44 31.31 -12.70
C LYS A 33 10.67 31.03 -14.18
N VAL A 34 10.51 29.80 -14.65
CA VAL A 34 10.60 29.46 -16.06
C VAL A 34 9.50 30.14 -16.86
N MET A 35 8.27 30.15 -16.36
CA MET A 35 7.15 30.86 -16.97
C MET A 35 7.38 32.38 -17.02
N ALA A 36 8.15 32.93 -16.07
CA ALA A 36 8.57 34.32 -16.07
C ALA A 36 9.79 34.59 -16.96
N GLY A 37 10.24 33.63 -17.78
CA GLY A 37 11.31 33.78 -18.76
C GLY A 37 12.70 33.37 -18.28
N VAL A 38 12.85 32.81 -17.09
CA VAL A 38 14.15 32.29 -16.63
C VAL A 38 14.44 30.97 -17.33
N PRO A 39 15.57 30.83 -18.06
CA PRO A 39 15.90 29.58 -18.73
C PRO A 39 16.07 28.41 -17.75
N LEU A 40 15.46 27.26 -18.03
CA LEU A 40 15.48 26.06 -17.17
C LEU A 40 16.91 25.62 -16.81
N LYS A 41 17.87 25.76 -17.73
CA LYS A 41 19.29 25.45 -17.51
C LYS A 41 19.95 26.21 -16.35
N ARG A 42 19.38 27.34 -15.92
CA ARG A 42 19.90 28.12 -14.77
C ARG A 42 19.71 27.43 -13.42
N PHE A 43 18.83 26.43 -13.34
CA PHE A 43 18.55 25.74 -12.09
C PHE A 43 19.48 24.54 -11.84
N GLY A 44 20.37 24.20 -12.78
CA GLY A 44 21.35 23.13 -12.61
C GLY A 44 20.73 21.77 -12.30
N LEU A 45 19.54 21.49 -12.83
CA LEU A 45 18.85 20.22 -12.60
C LEU A 45 19.62 19.10 -13.27
N THR A 46 19.97 18.09 -12.50
CA THR A 46 20.67 16.90 -12.99
C THR A 46 19.96 15.65 -12.50
N ASP A 47 19.92 14.63 -13.35
CA ASP A 47 19.50 13.30 -12.92
C ASP A 47 20.57 12.72 -11.99
N ARG A 48 20.13 12.21 -10.86
CA ARG A 48 20.98 11.52 -9.90
C ARG A 48 20.24 10.32 -9.33
N PRO A 49 20.92 9.21 -9.02
CA PRO A 49 20.31 8.13 -8.29
C PRO A 49 19.91 8.62 -6.89
N TYR A 50 18.83 8.06 -6.38
CA TYR A 50 18.37 8.31 -5.03
C TYR A 50 18.54 7.05 -4.19
N ASP A 51 18.96 7.21 -2.96
CA ASP A 51 19.13 6.16 -1.95
C ASP A 51 17.91 6.04 -1.02
N HIS A 52 16.79 6.57 -1.47
CA HIS A 52 15.53 6.57 -0.74
C HIS A 52 14.35 6.14 -1.62
N ILE A 53 13.30 5.69 -0.96
CA ILE A 53 12.00 5.37 -1.56
C ILE A 53 10.96 6.34 -1.02
N ALA A 54 10.12 6.85 -1.91
CA ALA A 54 8.94 7.62 -1.54
C ALA A 54 7.67 6.88 -1.99
N VAL A 55 6.74 6.72 -1.07
CA VAL A 55 5.43 6.12 -1.31
C VAL A 55 4.37 7.20 -1.16
N LYS A 56 3.50 7.31 -2.15
CA LYS A 56 2.32 8.17 -2.11
C LYS A 56 1.08 7.30 -1.94
N GLU A 57 0.30 7.56 -0.90
CA GLU A 57 -0.94 6.86 -0.61
C GLU A 57 -2.13 7.81 -0.70
N ALA A 58 -3.23 7.34 -1.30
CA ALA A 58 -4.47 8.08 -1.35
C ALA A 58 -5.23 7.94 -0.03
N VAL A 59 -5.75 9.05 0.49
CA VAL A 59 -6.59 9.04 1.70
C VAL A 59 -8.01 9.40 1.32
N PHE A 60 -8.96 8.54 1.67
CA PHE A 60 -10.38 8.73 1.46
C PHE A 60 -11.05 9.13 2.78
N PRO A 61 -11.38 10.41 2.99
CA PRO A 61 -11.89 10.89 4.27
C PRO A 61 -13.39 10.60 4.43
N PHE A 62 -13.82 9.36 4.31
CA PHE A 62 -15.22 8.94 4.42
C PHE A 62 -15.85 9.37 5.74
N ALA A 63 -15.10 9.34 6.83
CA ALA A 63 -15.57 9.75 8.15
C ALA A 63 -15.97 11.22 8.24
N ARG A 64 -15.53 12.07 7.29
CA ARG A 64 -15.90 13.51 7.25
C ARG A 64 -17.22 13.76 6.53
N PHE A 65 -17.79 12.77 5.86
CA PHE A 65 -18.98 12.90 5.06
C PHE A 65 -20.03 11.91 5.57
N ALA A 66 -20.94 12.37 6.41
CA ALA A 66 -22.04 11.55 6.92
C ALA A 66 -22.90 11.02 5.76
N GLY A 67 -23.24 9.72 5.79
CA GLY A 67 -24.12 9.08 4.79
C GLY A 67 -23.47 8.78 3.43
N VAL A 68 -22.15 8.91 3.31
CA VAL A 68 -21.42 8.55 2.10
C VAL A 68 -21.13 7.05 2.09
N ASP A 69 -21.48 6.40 0.99
CA ASP A 69 -21.09 5.01 0.75
C ASP A 69 -19.57 4.88 0.66
N THR A 70 -19.02 3.89 1.35
CA THR A 70 -17.59 3.57 1.32
C THR A 70 -17.20 2.78 0.06
N ILE A 71 -18.19 2.33 -0.73
CA ILE A 71 -17.96 1.71 -2.03
C ILE A 71 -17.55 2.79 -3.02
N LEU A 72 -16.34 2.66 -3.56
CA LEU A 72 -15.84 3.58 -4.58
C LEU A 72 -16.60 3.36 -5.88
N GLY A 73 -17.45 4.33 -6.24
CA GLY A 73 -18.10 4.42 -7.54
C GLY A 73 -17.27 5.18 -8.57
N PRO A 74 -17.76 5.36 -9.80
CA PRO A 74 -17.09 6.13 -10.84
C PRO A 74 -17.03 7.64 -10.56
N GLU A 75 -17.63 8.09 -9.47
CA GLU A 75 -17.67 9.50 -9.07
C GLU A 75 -16.30 9.96 -8.56
N MET A 76 -15.82 11.07 -9.12
CA MET A 76 -14.60 11.71 -8.66
C MET A 76 -14.87 12.49 -7.37
N ARG A 77 -14.44 11.95 -6.23
CA ARG A 77 -14.50 12.62 -4.93
C ARG A 77 -13.15 13.18 -4.55
N SER A 78 -13.13 14.24 -3.74
CA SER A 78 -11.89 14.81 -3.25
C SER A 78 -11.21 13.82 -2.30
N THR A 79 -9.96 13.47 -2.62
CA THR A 79 -9.10 12.64 -1.80
C THR A 79 -8.01 13.47 -1.16
N GLY A 80 -7.54 13.08 0.05
CA GLY A 80 -6.26 13.50 0.57
C GLY A 80 -5.14 12.64 -0.01
N GLU A 81 -3.92 13.09 0.16
CA GLU A 81 -2.72 12.32 -0.16
C GLU A 81 -1.74 12.41 0.99
N VAL A 82 -1.12 11.30 1.33
CA VAL A 82 -0.05 11.22 2.32
C VAL A 82 1.20 10.64 1.69
N MET A 83 2.34 10.88 2.33
CA MET A 83 3.64 10.48 1.84
C MET A 83 4.41 9.75 2.93
N GLY A 84 4.97 8.59 2.58
CA GLY A 84 6.01 7.93 3.34
C GLY A 84 7.35 8.06 2.62
N LEU A 85 8.42 8.31 3.34
CA LEU A 85 9.78 8.42 2.82
C LEU A 85 10.74 7.68 3.75
N ASP A 86 11.62 6.85 3.16
CA ASP A 86 12.70 6.22 3.91
C ASP A 86 13.93 5.95 3.02
N TRP A 87 15.08 5.86 3.65
CA TRP A 87 16.38 5.67 3.03
C TRP A 87 16.86 4.24 3.20
N LYS A 88 17.66 3.76 2.26
CA LYS A 88 18.46 2.57 2.45
C LYS A 88 19.43 2.82 3.63
N ARG A 89 19.49 1.86 4.55
CA ARG A 89 20.40 1.91 5.71
C ARG A 89 21.66 1.10 5.44
N ASP A 90 22.71 1.42 6.16
CA ASP A 90 23.95 0.64 6.10
C ASP A 90 23.68 -0.83 6.46
N GLY A 91 24.25 -1.73 5.66
CA GLY A 91 24.05 -3.18 5.82
C GLY A 91 22.82 -3.77 5.13
N GLU A 92 21.91 -2.98 4.60
CA GLU A 92 20.80 -3.49 3.80
C GLU A 92 21.28 -3.85 2.38
N ALA A 93 20.93 -5.05 1.91
CA ALA A 93 21.35 -5.54 0.59
C ALA A 93 20.75 -4.73 -0.56
N ASP A 94 19.45 -4.38 -0.43
CA ASP A 94 18.68 -3.70 -1.47
C ASP A 94 17.74 -2.63 -0.87
N MET A 95 16.79 -2.15 -1.67
CA MET A 95 15.84 -1.11 -1.28
C MET A 95 14.53 -1.66 -0.66
N ALA A 96 14.35 -2.98 -0.57
CA ALA A 96 13.10 -3.55 -0.06
C ALA A 96 12.80 -3.16 1.39
N PRO A 97 13.76 -3.14 2.33
CA PRO A 97 13.49 -2.65 3.69
C PRO A 97 13.13 -1.16 3.74
N ALA A 98 13.77 -0.32 2.93
CA ALA A 98 13.43 1.10 2.81
C ALA A 98 12.01 1.29 2.25
N PHE A 99 11.63 0.48 1.25
CA PHE A 99 10.26 0.47 0.73
C PHE A 99 9.25 0.07 1.80
N ALA A 100 9.50 -1.01 2.54
CA ALA A 100 8.60 -1.46 3.61
C ALA A 100 8.37 -0.35 4.66
N ARG A 101 9.43 0.33 5.08
CA ARG A 101 9.34 1.44 6.05
C ARG A 101 8.62 2.67 5.46
N ALA A 102 8.91 3.03 4.20
CA ALA A 102 8.22 4.13 3.53
C ALA A 102 6.73 3.82 3.34
N PHE A 103 6.39 2.59 2.98
CA PHE A 103 5.01 2.12 2.87
C PHE A 103 4.28 2.17 4.23
N ALA A 104 4.89 1.63 5.29
CA ALA A 104 4.32 1.69 6.63
C ALA A 104 4.07 3.14 7.09
N LYS A 105 5.00 4.07 6.83
CA LYS A 105 4.84 5.50 7.13
C LYS A 105 3.66 6.11 6.36
N SER A 106 3.45 5.73 5.09
CA SER A 106 2.31 6.23 4.32
C SER A 106 0.99 5.71 4.86
N GLN A 107 0.91 4.44 5.28
CA GLN A 107 -0.28 3.86 5.91
C GLN A 107 -0.62 4.57 7.23
N ILE A 108 0.36 4.75 8.11
CA ILE A 108 0.19 5.48 9.38
C ILE A 108 -0.23 6.93 9.10
N GLY A 109 0.40 7.60 8.14
CA GLY A 109 0.03 8.94 7.71
C GLY A 109 -1.39 9.02 7.14
N GLY A 110 -1.88 7.95 6.52
CA GLY A 110 -3.25 7.79 6.05
C GLY A 110 -4.28 7.52 7.15
N GLY A 111 -3.82 7.33 8.40
CA GLY A 111 -4.68 7.04 9.53
C GLY A 111 -4.91 5.54 9.77
N THR A 112 -4.19 4.67 9.07
CA THR A 112 -4.24 3.22 9.31
C THR A 112 -3.45 2.87 10.56
N THR A 113 -4.09 2.16 11.49
CA THR A 113 -3.39 1.54 12.61
C THR A 113 -2.84 0.18 12.14
N LEU A 114 -1.53 0.06 12.10
CA LEU A 114 -0.89 -1.21 11.75
C LEU A 114 -0.95 -2.16 12.96
N PRO A 115 -1.47 -3.39 12.80
CA PRO A 115 -1.55 -4.35 13.90
C PRO A 115 -0.15 -4.84 14.27
N VAL A 116 0.12 -4.93 15.57
CA VAL A 116 1.35 -5.51 16.14
C VAL A 116 1.09 -6.84 16.81
N SER A 117 -0.14 -7.29 16.83
CA SER A 117 -0.59 -8.59 17.37
C SER A 117 -1.96 -8.93 16.80
N GLY A 118 -2.43 -10.15 17.01
CA GLY A 118 -3.76 -10.60 16.60
C GLY A 118 -3.69 -11.66 15.51
N CYS A 119 -4.60 -11.58 14.54
CA CYS A 119 -4.75 -12.59 13.49
C CYS A 119 -4.71 -11.95 12.09
N ALA A 120 -3.98 -12.59 11.18
CA ALA A 120 -3.99 -12.28 9.76
C ALA A 120 -4.80 -13.34 8.99
N PHE A 121 -5.74 -12.86 8.17
CA PHE A 121 -6.45 -13.70 7.23
C PHE A 121 -5.73 -13.74 5.88
N VAL A 122 -5.50 -14.95 5.36
CA VAL A 122 -4.81 -15.18 4.08
C VAL A 122 -5.66 -16.00 3.13
N SER A 123 -5.99 -15.43 1.99
CA SER A 123 -6.71 -16.11 0.92
C SER A 123 -6.17 -15.64 -0.42
N VAL A 124 -5.30 -16.44 -1.03
CA VAL A 124 -4.62 -16.07 -2.27
C VAL A 124 -4.89 -17.07 -3.38
N LYS A 125 -4.88 -16.60 -4.63
CA LYS A 125 -5.00 -17.48 -5.80
C LYS A 125 -3.76 -18.38 -5.94
N ASP A 126 -3.90 -19.48 -6.66
CA ASP A 126 -2.85 -20.52 -6.75
C ASP A 126 -1.50 -19.98 -7.24
N ALA A 127 -1.51 -19.05 -8.20
CA ALA A 127 -0.29 -18.44 -8.71
C ALA A 127 0.47 -17.60 -7.68
N ASP A 128 -0.21 -17.10 -6.66
CA ASP A 128 0.38 -16.22 -5.64
C ASP A 128 0.82 -16.97 -4.37
N LYS A 129 0.41 -18.24 -4.22
CA LYS A 129 0.73 -19.06 -3.03
C LYS A 129 2.22 -19.14 -2.72
N PRO A 130 3.14 -19.33 -3.69
CA PRO A 130 4.58 -19.37 -3.39
C PRO A 130 5.12 -18.06 -2.82
N PHE A 131 4.53 -16.93 -3.20
CA PHE A 131 5.01 -15.60 -2.81
C PHE A 131 4.55 -15.17 -1.40
N ILE A 132 3.50 -15.80 -0.85
CA ILE A 132 3.00 -15.45 0.48
C ILE A 132 3.74 -16.16 1.62
N ILE A 133 4.50 -17.22 1.34
CA ILE A 133 5.15 -18.07 2.34
C ILE A 133 6.02 -17.25 3.30
N GLU A 134 6.93 -16.44 2.78
CA GLU A 134 7.86 -15.67 3.61
C GLU A 134 7.14 -14.59 4.43
N ALA A 135 6.10 -13.98 3.88
CA ALA A 135 5.28 -13.05 4.65
C ALA A 135 4.55 -13.75 5.81
N VAL A 136 3.99 -14.94 5.57
CA VAL A 136 3.33 -15.75 6.61
C VAL A 136 4.32 -16.17 7.69
N LYS A 137 5.52 -16.65 7.33
CA LYS A 137 6.58 -16.99 8.29
C LYS A 137 6.95 -15.80 9.17
N THR A 138 7.10 -14.61 8.55
CA THR A 138 7.42 -13.38 9.29
C THR A 138 6.31 -13.05 10.28
N LEU A 139 5.04 -13.11 9.86
CA LEU A 139 3.91 -12.85 10.76
C LEU A 139 3.84 -13.81 11.93
N ILE A 140 4.05 -15.10 11.69
CA ILE A 140 4.08 -16.12 12.75
C ILE A 140 5.24 -15.85 13.71
N ALA A 141 6.42 -15.52 13.21
CA ALA A 141 7.59 -15.18 14.03
C ALA A 141 7.36 -13.94 14.93
N GLU A 142 6.55 -12.99 14.45
CA GLU A 142 6.13 -11.80 15.21
C GLU A 142 4.90 -12.07 16.12
N GLY A 143 4.45 -13.31 16.24
CA GLY A 143 3.35 -13.70 17.13
C GLY A 143 1.95 -13.42 16.59
N ILE A 144 1.81 -13.17 15.28
CA ILE A 144 0.51 -13.00 14.62
C ILE A 144 0.02 -14.38 14.18
N SER A 145 -1.18 -14.78 14.62
CA SER A 145 -1.82 -16.02 14.19
C SER A 145 -2.34 -15.90 12.75
N ILE A 146 -2.44 -17.02 12.06
CA ILE A 146 -2.88 -17.05 10.67
C ILE A 146 -4.17 -17.84 10.52
N LEU A 147 -5.15 -17.26 9.82
CA LEU A 147 -6.34 -17.96 9.33
C LEU A 147 -6.31 -17.98 7.81
N ALA A 148 -6.63 -19.12 7.19
CA ALA A 148 -6.66 -19.23 5.74
C ALA A 148 -7.85 -20.05 5.24
N THR A 149 -8.30 -19.75 4.01
CA THR A 149 -9.34 -20.52 3.34
C THR A 149 -8.79 -21.80 2.70
N GLY A 150 -9.61 -22.83 2.56
CA GLY A 150 -9.31 -24.20 2.17
C GLY A 150 -8.03 -24.43 1.34
N GLY A 151 -8.00 -23.96 0.08
CA GLY A 151 -6.85 -24.20 -0.79
C GLY A 151 -5.56 -23.46 -0.35
N THR A 152 -5.69 -22.26 0.26
CA THR A 152 -4.52 -21.54 0.83
C THR A 152 -4.07 -22.21 2.12
N HIS A 153 -5.01 -22.62 2.98
CA HIS A 153 -4.72 -23.35 4.21
C HIS A 153 -3.94 -24.63 3.94
N SER A 154 -4.46 -25.52 3.05
CA SER A 154 -3.78 -26.79 2.72
C SER A 154 -2.35 -26.54 2.22
N TYR A 155 -2.16 -25.57 1.32
CA TYR A 155 -0.86 -25.23 0.80
C TYR A 155 0.13 -24.77 1.89
N LEU A 156 -0.30 -23.88 2.80
CA LEU A 156 0.57 -23.38 3.87
C LEU A 156 0.92 -24.47 4.88
N VAL A 157 -0.03 -25.37 5.22
CA VAL A 157 0.22 -26.53 6.09
C VAL A 157 1.21 -27.50 5.45
N GLU A 158 1.12 -27.76 4.14
CA GLU A 158 2.10 -28.57 3.39
C GLU A 158 3.51 -27.97 3.43
N GLN A 159 3.62 -26.64 3.58
CA GLN A 159 4.92 -25.97 3.82
C GLN A 159 5.38 -25.99 5.29
N GLY A 160 4.69 -26.72 6.16
CA GLY A 160 5.03 -26.87 7.58
C GLY A 160 4.66 -25.67 8.44
N LEU A 161 3.74 -24.80 7.99
CA LEU A 161 3.32 -23.63 8.73
C LEU A 161 2.07 -23.92 9.57
N GLU A 162 2.03 -23.37 10.79
CA GLU A 162 0.88 -23.46 11.67
C GLU A 162 -0.18 -22.42 11.26
N VAL A 163 -1.28 -22.89 10.71
CA VAL A 163 -2.34 -22.05 10.13
C VAL A 163 -3.71 -22.59 10.50
N GLY A 164 -4.58 -21.73 11.02
CA GLY A 164 -5.97 -22.04 11.27
C GLY A 164 -6.80 -22.06 9.99
N HIS A 165 -7.80 -22.94 9.92
CA HIS A 165 -8.74 -23.00 8.80
C HIS A 165 -9.97 -22.15 9.06
N VAL A 166 -10.43 -21.41 8.03
CA VAL A 166 -11.70 -20.69 8.05
C VAL A 166 -12.48 -20.92 6.76
N LYS A 167 -13.78 -21.03 6.87
CA LYS A 167 -14.68 -21.22 5.72
C LYS A 167 -14.80 -19.96 4.88
N LYS A 168 -14.96 -20.13 3.57
CA LYS A 168 -15.46 -19.07 2.68
C LYS A 168 -16.96 -18.84 2.91
N VAL A 169 -17.45 -17.69 2.46
CA VAL A 169 -18.86 -17.27 2.64
C VAL A 169 -19.85 -18.34 2.15
N LEU A 170 -19.59 -18.96 1.01
CA LEU A 170 -20.47 -19.97 0.40
C LEU A 170 -20.34 -21.37 1.01
N GLU A 171 -19.40 -21.59 1.92
CA GLU A 171 -19.16 -22.88 2.58
C GLU A 171 -19.93 -23.04 3.90
N GLY A 172 -20.75 -22.04 4.24
CA GLY A 172 -21.58 -22.05 5.45
C GLY A 172 -20.92 -21.31 6.63
N ARG A 173 -21.67 -21.19 7.72
CA ARG A 173 -21.23 -20.47 8.95
C ARG A 173 -20.65 -21.42 10.02
N PRO A 174 -19.76 -20.91 10.89
CA PRO A 174 -19.11 -19.61 10.84
C PRO A 174 -18.13 -19.53 9.66
N HIS A 175 -17.98 -18.32 9.06
CA HIS A 175 -17.10 -18.07 7.93
C HIS A 175 -16.27 -16.79 8.17
N ILE A 176 -15.38 -16.47 7.23
CA ILE A 176 -14.42 -15.34 7.39
C ILE A 176 -15.12 -14.00 7.68
N VAL A 177 -16.29 -13.72 7.11
CA VAL A 177 -17.01 -12.46 7.40
C VAL A 177 -17.50 -12.41 8.85
N ASP A 178 -17.84 -13.54 9.43
CA ASP A 178 -18.21 -13.60 10.85
C ASP A 178 -17.00 -13.29 11.73
N ALA A 179 -15.82 -13.86 11.43
CA ALA A 179 -14.56 -13.58 12.13
C ALA A 179 -14.17 -12.09 12.01
N MET A 180 -14.31 -11.49 10.82
CA MET A 180 -14.05 -10.06 10.63
C MET A 180 -15.02 -9.17 11.43
N LYS A 181 -16.33 -9.49 11.43
CA LYS A 181 -17.33 -8.75 12.21
C LYS A 181 -17.10 -8.85 13.72
N ASN A 182 -16.57 -9.97 14.17
CA ASN A 182 -16.21 -10.19 15.56
C ASN A 182 -14.86 -9.56 15.95
N SER A 183 -14.20 -8.86 15.02
CA SER A 183 -12.86 -8.29 15.23
C SER A 183 -11.78 -9.33 15.57
N GLU A 184 -11.96 -10.57 15.11
CA GLU A 184 -10.98 -11.65 15.27
C GLU A 184 -9.83 -11.55 14.28
N VAL A 185 -9.98 -10.74 13.20
CA VAL A 185 -9.00 -10.53 12.13
C VAL A 185 -8.58 -9.07 12.09
N GLN A 186 -7.28 -8.80 12.15
CA GLN A 186 -6.69 -7.47 12.13
C GLN A 186 -6.00 -7.14 10.81
N LEU A 187 -5.59 -8.17 10.05
CA LEU A 187 -4.86 -8.00 8.80
C LEU A 187 -5.42 -8.95 7.73
N VAL A 188 -5.46 -8.50 6.47
CA VAL A 188 -6.02 -9.29 5.37
C VAL A 188 -5.06 -9.30 4.19
N PHE A 189 -4.71 -10.50 3.73
CA PHE A 189 -4.04 -10.75 2.44
C PHE A 189 -5.00 -11.52 1.54
N ASN A 190 -5.55 -10.83 0.55
CA ASN A 190 -6.49 -11.44 -0.38
C ASN A 190 -6.12 -11.10 -1.82
N THR A 191 -5.96 -12.12 -2.65
CA THR A 191 -5.80 -11.97 -4.10
C THR A 191 -6.86 -12.80 -4.82
N THR A 192 -7.42 -12.24 -5.92
CA THR A 192 -8.50 -12.85 -6.74
C THR A 192 -8.01 -13.23 -8.13
#